data_5fbe9eecfae8bcd748d9e5e0d9c33098
#
_entry.id   5fbe9eecfae8bcd748d9e5e0d9c33098
#
_cell.length_a   1.000
_cell.length_b   1.000
_cell.length_c   1.000
_cell.angle_alpha   90.00
_cell.angle_beta   90.00
_cell.angle_gamma   90.00
#
_symmetry.space_group_name_H-M   'P 1'
#
loop_
_entity.id
_entity.type
_entity.pdbx_description
1 polymer ?
#
loop_
_entity_poly.entity_id
_entity_poly.type
_entity_poly.pdbx_seq_one_letter_code
_entity_poly.pdbx_strand_id
1 'polypeptide(L)'
;MLEDLPIEGAAHGAERWRAEVREHPGSAEAQYALGVALVREGREVEAEAAFREAAILRPGWAEARNALGAALCRLGRYGEGIDALSVAARLREDFSLPRFNLGMAFAHCRRYADAASAFRRAAALLPCLVESHVNLAATLDLLGRHREAADAWRDVVRLDPARPGFHARLGWALCRLGERREAAGAFRDAVHADPGCREALGGLGWACAEIGDLEEAAAAFRKEAEVSPGERRPLYNLGTVLGMLGRYEEAVERLAEAVERSPDHPESRYNLGVCLFRLHRHGAAAAAFREALRIRPAYVKGLYNLGVALFETGRHEEAAGTFREVVRREPAHARGHFNLGVAFLALGRERQAAGAFREATLHDPEHAASLFSLGILLLRQGKNEAAAEAFRGATLARPGYARAHNSLGVALFRMSRMAEAAEEFREATRIFPSYVGAHFNLGLCLMRPEDREGASRQLAVLSFLDPSLAQRYAALLSRRDTTAPSLRFARSPRGVQDYPPM
;
A
#
# COMPACT_ATOMS: atom_id res chain seq x y z
N MET A 1 -43.07 1.44 -7.45
CA MET A 1 -43.10 0.95 -8.84
C MET A 1 -44.38 0.20 -9.27
N LEU A 2 -45.12 -0.41 -8.38
CA LEU A 2 -46.54 -0.79 -8.63
C LEU A 2 -47.50 0.33 -8.20
N GLU A 3 -47.02 1.28 -7.39
CA GLU A 3 -47.80 2.42 -6.86
C GLU A 3 -48.05 3.49 -7.91
N ASP A 4 -47.26 3.56 -8.99
CA ASP A 4 -47.31 4.58 -10.03
C ASP A 4 -48.12 4.13 -11.28
N LEU A 5 -48.87 3.04 -11.18
CA LEU A 5 -49.69 2.58 -12.32
C LEU A 5 -50.88 3.52 -12.54
N PRO A 6 -51.00 4.15 -13.73
CA PRO A 6 -52.07 5.10 -14.02
C PRO A 6 -53.39 4.33 -14.21
N ILE A 7 -54.20 4.33 -13.18
CA ILE A 7 -55.62 3.97 -13.33
C ILE A 7 -56.43 5.13 -12.79
N GLU A 8 -57.18 5.80 -13.66
CA GLU A 8 -58.20 6.73 -13.25
C GLU A 8 -59.20 5.99 -12.33
N GLY A 9 -59.26 6.39 -11.07
CA GLY A 9 -60.12 5.75 -10.06
C GLY A 9 -59.47 4.76 -9.08
N ALA A 10 -58.16 4.48 -9.14
CA ALA A 10 -57.48 3.60 -8.19
C ALA A 10 -57.38 4.16 -6.74
N ALA A 11 -57.90 5.34 -6.48
CA ALA A 11 -58.06 5.93 -5.14
C ALA A 11 -59.15 5.24 -4.28
N HIS A 12 -59.87 4.28 -4.82
CA HIS A 12 -60.93 3.57 -4.12
C HIS A 12 -60.36 2.25 -3.57
N GLY A 13 -60.66 1.90 -2.33
CA GLY A 13 -60.16 0.68 -1.68
C GLY A 13 -60.58 -0.62 -2.36
N ALA A 14 -59.87 -1.72 -2.03
CA ALA A 14 -60.03 -3.02 -2.67
C ALA A 14 -61.51 -3.55 -2.62
N GLU A 15 -62.29 -3.15 -1.63
CA GLU A 15 -63.71 -3.58 -1.53
C GLU A 15 -64.58 -3.10 -2.70
N ARG A 16 -64.36 -1.89 -3.22
CA ARG A 16 -65.09 -1.42 -4.40
C ARG A 16 -64.75 -2.28 -5.63
N TRP A 17 -63.50 -2.56 -5.87
CA TRP A 17 -63.09 -3.36 -7.00
C TRP A 17 -63.50 -4.84 -6.87
N ARG A 18 -63.63 -5.32 -5.63
CA ARG A 18 -64.25 -6.62 -5.37
C ARG A 18 -65.73 -6.66 -5.75
N ALA A 19 -66.49 -5.60 -5.51
CA ALA A 19 -67.86 -5.50 -5.94
C ALA A 19 -67.93 -5.50 -7.47
N GLU A 20 -67.12 -4.70 -8.14
CA GLU A 20 -67.04 -4.62 -9.62
C GLU A 20 -66.70 -6.00 -10.25
N VAL A 21 -65.72 -6.73 -9.66
CA VAL A 21 -65.39 -8.10 -10.10
C VAL A 21 -66.55 -9.08 -9.92
N ARG A 22 -67.37 -8.92 -8.86
CA ARG A 22 -68.56 -9.74 -8.68
C ARG A 22 -69.63 -9.48 -9.71
N GLU A 23 -69.82 -8.23 -10.11
CA GLU A 23 -70.79 -7.83 -11.15
C GLU A 23 -70.26 -8.15 -12.56
N HIS A 24 -68.96 -8.04 -12.78
CA HIS A 24 -68.32 -8.29 -14.08
C HIS A 24 -67.14 -9.28 -13.96
N PRO A 25 -67.38 -10.60 -13.74
CA PRO A 25 -66.31 -11.58 -13.51
C PRO A 25 -65.33 -11.74 -14.66
N GLY A 26 -65.74 -11.42 -15.91
CA GLY A 26 -64.91 -11.48 -17.12
C GLY A 26 -64.13 -10.21 -17.43
N SER A 27 -64.20 -9.17 -16.57
CA SER A 27 -63.48 -7.94 -16.78
C SER A 27 -62.00 -8.06 -16.31
N ALA A 28 -61.12 -8.14 -17.28
CA ALA A 28 -59.66 -8.13 -16.99
C ALA A 28 -59.22 -6.82 -16.32
N GLU A 29 -59.84 -5.69 -16.70
CA GLU A 29 -59.59 -4.38 -16.10
C GLU A 29 -59.99 -4.29 -14.65
N ALA A 30 -61.17 -4.84 -14.28
CA ALA A 30 -61.61 -4.88 -12.89
C ALA A 30 -60.68 -5.74 -12.01
N GLN A 31 -60.28 -6.89 -12.53
CA GLN A 31 -59.28 -7.77 -11.83
C GLN A 31 -57.93 -7.07 -11.65
N TYR A 32 -57.44 -6.41 -12.68
CA TYR A 32 -56.17 -5.65 -12.63
C TYR A 32 -56.25 -4.50 -11.60
N ALA A 33 -57.35 -3.71 -11.64
CA ALA A 33 -57.57 -2.63 -10.68
C ALA A 33 -57.71 -3.13 -9.23
N LEU A 34 -58.35 -4.27 -9.03
CA LEU A 34 -58.40 -4.97 -7.73
C LEU A 34 -57.01 -5.33 -7.26
N GLY A 35 -56.19 -5.91 -8.12
CA GLY A 35 -54.82 -6.25 -7.83
C GLY A 35 -53.98 -5.03 -7.40
N VAL A 36 -54.08 -3.90 -8.10
CA VAL A 36 -53.43 -2.65 -7.74
C VAL A 36 -53.89 -2.13 -6.37
N ALA A 37 -55.19 -2.14 -6.11
CA ALA A 37 -55.73 -1.71 -4.80
C ALA A 37 -55.22 -2.59 -3.65
N LEU A 38 -55.19 -3.92 -3.88
CA LEU A 38 -54.68 -4.90 -2.89
C LEU A 38 -53.16 -4.71 -2.59
N VAL A 39 -52.36 -4.38 -3.61
CA VAL A 39 -50.93 -4.03 -3.39
C VAL A 39 -50.80 -2.82 -2.46
N ARG A 40 -51.64 -1.77 -2.68
CA ARG A 40 -51.63 -0.56 -1.83
C ARG A 40 -52.05 -0.86 -0.38
N GLU A 41 -52.90 -1.87 -0.19
CA GLU A 41 -53.32 -2.38 1.13
C GLU A 41 -52.32 -3.38 1.77
N GLY A 42 -51.24 -3.72 1.05
CA GLY A 42 -50.24 -4.70 1.52
C GLY A 42 -50.69 -6.17 1.44
N ARG A 43 -51.74 -6.46 0.70
CA ARG A 43 -52.36 -7.81 0.56
C ARG A 43 -51.80 -8.52 -0.67
N GLU A 44 -50.50 -8.83 -0.63
CA GLU A 44 -49.72 -9.31 -1.80
C GLU A 44 -50.25 -10.60 -2.42
N VAL A 45 -50.70 -11.58 -1.57
CA VAL A 45 -51.18 -12.88 -2.05
C VAL A 45 -52.51 -12.73 -2.84
N GLU A 46 -53.39 -11.85 -2.36
CA GLU A 46 -54.65 -11.60 -3.05
C GLU A 46 -54.41 -10.74 -4.33
N ALA A 47 -53.46 -9.82 -4.26
CA ALA A 47 -53.09 -9.04 -5.44
C ALA A 47 -52.52 -9.96 -6.56
N GLU A 48 -51.68 -10.92 -6.21
CA GLU A 48 -51.15 -11.92 -7.13
C GLU A 48 -52.27 -12.69 -7.83
N ALA A 49 -53.26 -13.18 -7.07
CA ALA A 49 -54.41 -13.89 -7.61
C ALA A 49 -55.22 -13.03 -8.57
N ALA A 50 -55.48 -11.77 -8.21
CA ALA A 50 -56.21 -10.84 -9.08
C ALA A 50 -55.43 -10.53 -10.38
N PHE A 51 -54.12 -10.28 -10.32
CA PHE A 51 -53.31 -10.08 -11.52
C PHE A 51 -53.19 -11.33 -12.38
N ARG A 52 -53.18 -12.52 -11.80
CA ARG A 52 -53.18 -13.78 -12.51
C ARG A 52 -54.48 -13.95 -13.31
N GLU A 53 -55.62 -13.64 -12.70
CA GLU A 53 -56.93 -13.70 -13.38
C GLU A 53 -56.99 -12.66 -14.50
N ALA A 54 -56.51 -11.42 -14.28
CA ALA A 54 -56.45 -10.42 -15.33
C ALA A 54 -55.58 -10.88 -16.53
N ALA A 55 -54.46 -11.55 -16.26
CA ALA A 55 -53.59 -12.08 -17.31
C ALA A 55 -54.16 -13.35 -18.01
N ILE A 56 -55.06 -14.08 -17.39
CA ILE A 56 -55.82 -15.19 -18.01
C ILE A 56 -56.93 -14.62 -18.91
N LEU A 57 -57.70 -13.65 -18.42
CA LEU A 57 -58.82 -13.03 -19.15
C LEU A 57 -58.30 -12.26 -20.39
N ARG A 58 -57.11 -11.65 -20.31
CA ARG A 58 -56.48 -10.97 -21.44
C ARG A 58 -55.01 -11.39 -21.60
N PRO A 59 -54.72 -12.49 -22.31
CA PRO A 59 -53.39 -13.07 -22.42
C PRO A 59 -52.35 -12.11 -23.10
N GLY A 60 -52.80 -11.22 -23.96
CA GLY A 60 -51.92 -10.23 -24.63
C GLY A 60 -51.69 -8.95 -23.83
N TRP A 61 -52.13 -8.83 -22.58
CA TRP A 61 -52.00 -7.60 -21.79
C TRP A 61 -50.66 -7.58 -21.02
N ALA A 62 -49.69 -6.86 -21.58
CA ALA A 62 -48.35 -6.80 -21.06
C ALA A 62 -48.27 -6.22 -19.63
N GLU A 63 -49.11 -5.22 -19.32
CA GLU A 63 -49.12 -4.60 -17.98
C GLU A 63 -49.63 -5.56 -16.92
N ALA A 64 -50.67 -6.36 -17.19
CA ALA A 64 -51.17 -7.37 -16.26
C ALA A 64 -50.12 -8.47 -16.01
N ARG A 65 -49.42 -8.90 -17.06
CA ARG A 65 -48.31 -9.84 -16.96
C ARG A 65 -47.14 -9.28 -16.15
N ASN A 66 -46.81 -7.99 -16.34
CA ASN A 66 -45.79 -7.31 -15.57
C ASN A 66 -46.17 -7.20 -14.08
N ALA A 67 -47.43 -6.81 -13.80
CA ALA A 67 -47.92 -6.70 -12.43
C ALA A 67 -47.93 -8.06 -11.70
N LEU A 68 -48.36 -9.11 -12.41
CA LEU A 68 -48.30 -10.51 -11.89
C LEU A 68 -46.85 -10.89 -11.56
N GLY A 69 -45.93 -10.65 -12.48
CA GLY A 69 -44.52 -10.98 -12.28
C GLY A 69 -43.89 -10.23 -11.10
N ALA A 70 -44.21 -8.93 -10.99
CA ALA A 70 -43.76 -8.12 -9.88
C ALA A 70 -44.33 -8.60 -8.53
N ALA A 71 -45.63 -8.95 -8.47
CA ALA A 71 -46.25 -9.51 -7.25
C ALA A 71 -45.62 -10.86 -6.86
N LEU A 72 -45.39 -11.74 -7.83
CA LEU A 72 -44.70 -13.02 -7.60
C LEU A 72 -43.28 -12.83 -7.02
N CYS A 73 -42.52 -11.86 -7.55
CA CYS A 73 -41.20 -11.54 -7.02
C CYS A 73 -41.26 -11.01 -5.59
N ARG A 74 -42.24 -10.18 -5.24
CA ARG A 74 -42.45 -9.68 -3.85
C ARG A 74 -42.82 -10.83 -2.90
N LEU A 75 -43.51 -11.86 -3.38
CA LEU A 75 -43.78 -13.08 -2.62
C LEU A 75 -42.59 -14.06 -2.57
N GLY A 76 -41.45 -13.72 -3.14
CA GLY A 76 -40.26 -14.57 -3.20
C GLY A 76 -40.30 -15.66 -4.26
N ARG A 77 -41.37 -15.72 -5.08
CA ARG A 77 -41.56 -16.71 -6.18
C ARG A 77 -40.88 -16.25 -7.45
N TYR A 78 -39.52 -16.03 -7.37
CA TYR A 78 -38.75 -15.40 -8.45
C TYR A 78 -38.81 -16.16 -9.77
N GLY A 79 -38.82 -17.51 -9.76
CA GLY A 79 -38.90 -18.31 -10.99
C GLY A 79 -40.14 -17.97 -11.81
N GLU A 80 -41.32 -18.09 -11.18
CA GLU A 80 -42.60 -17.77 -11.82
C GLU A 80 -42.71 -16.27 -12.18
N GLY A 81 -42.11 -15.39 -11.33
CA GLY A 81 -42.03 -13.96 -11.60
C GLY A 81 -41.23 -13.68 -12.89
N ILE A 82 -40.07 -14.33 -13.06
CA ILE A 82 -39.24 -14.21 -14.27
C ILE A 82 -40.00 -14.66 -15.51
N ASP A 83 -40.78 -15.77 -15.45
CA ASP A 83 -41.56 -16.28 -16.54
C ASP A 83 -42.63 -15.25 -16.95
N ALA A 84 -43.42 -14.73 -16.01
CA ALA A 84 -44.44 -13.73 -16.25
C ALA A 84 -43.88 -12.44 -16.82
N LEU A 85 -42.77 -11.92 -16.26
CA LEU A 85 -42.09 -10.71 -16.73
C LEU A 85 -41.50 -10.91 -18.13
N SER A 86 -40.97 -12.11 -18.42
CA SER A 86 -40.43 -12.44 -19.75
C SER A 86 -41.52 -12.44 -20.81
N VAL A 87 -42.72 -12.91 -20.47
CA VAL A 87 -43.90 -12.82 -21.37
C VAL A 87 -44.28 -11.36 -21.58
N ALA A 88 -44.35 -10.54 -20.50
CA ALA A 88 -44.67 -9.12 -20.60
C ALA A 88 -43.69 -8.36 -21.53
N ALA A 89 -42.39 -8.64 -21.39
CA ALA A 89 -41.33 -8.04 -22.19
C ALA A 89 -41.35 -8.47 -23.68
N ARG A 90 -41.93 -9.62 -24.02
CA ARG A 90 -42.15 -10.08 -25.39
C ARG A 90 -43.43 -9.50 -26.01
N LEU A 91 -44.50 -9.37 -25.21
CA LEU A 91 -45.76 -8.83 -25.66
C LEU A 91 -45.66 -7.35 -26.05
N ARG A 92 -44.79 -6.59 -25.36
CA ARG A 92 -44.54 -5.20 -25.71
C ARG A 92 -43.03 -4.89 -25.54
N GLU A 93 -42.33 -4.86 -26.67
CA GLU A 93 -40.87 -4.74 -26.73
C GLU A 93 -40.32 -3.38 -26.24
N ASP A 94 -41.09 -2.31 -26.39
CA ASP A 94 -40.81 -0.93 -25.96
C ASP A 94 -41.14 -0.69 -24.46
N PHE A 95 -41.69 -1.68 -23.76
CA PHE A 95 -42.05 -1.57 -22.34
C PHE A 95 -40.81 -1.80 -21.44
N SER A 96 -40.26 -0.71 -20.89
CA SER A 96 -39.04 -0.76 -20.08
C SER A 96 -39.23 -1.46 -18.72
N LEU A 97 -40.41 -1.31 -18.08
CA LEU A 97 -40.68 -1.74 -16.72
C LEU A 97 -40.54 -3.26 -16.52
N PRO A 98 -41.07 -4.16 -17.40
CA PRO A 98 -40.80 -5.60 -17.26
C PRO A 98 -39.33 -5.95 -17.33
N ARG A 99 -38.53 -5.24 -18.14
CA ARG A 99 -37.10 -5.47 -18.26
C ARG A 99 -36.37 -5.04 -16.99
N PHE A 100 -36.77 -3.91 -16.39
CA PHE A 100 -36.25 -3.48 -15.09
C PHE A 100 -36.59 -4.50 -14.00
N ASN A 101 -37.86 -4.95 -13.91
CA ASN A 101 -38.29 -5.95 -12.94
C ASN A 101 -37.60 -7.31 -13.14
N LEU A 102 -37.35 -7.74 -14.40
CA LEU A 102 -36.53 -8.91 -14.71
C LEU A 102 -35.10 -8.76 -14.15
N GLY A 103 -34.49 -7.60 -14.34
CA GLY A 103 -33.18 -7.30 -13.78
C GLY A 103 -33.16 -7.47 -12.27
N MET A 104 -34.14 -6.94 -11.57
CA MET A 104 -34.30 -7.10 -10.12
C MET A 104 -34.47 -8.57 -9.73
N ALA A 105 -35.35 -9.31 -10.42
CA ALA A 105 -35.59 -10.71 -10.15
C ALA A 105 -34.33 -11.58 -10.38
N PHE A 106 -33.61 -11.36 -11.46
CA PHE A 106 -32.34 -12.03 -11.73
C PHE A 106 -31.27 -11.70 -10.68
N ALA A 107 -31.18 -10.44 -10.24
CA ALA A 107 -30.22 -10.03 -9.21
C ALA A 107 -30.51 -10.74 -7.88
N HIS A 108 -31.78 -10.86 -7.47
CA HIS A 108 -32.19 -11.64 -6.29
C HIS A 108 -31.80 -13.12 -6.39
N CYS A 109 -31.91 -13.69 -7.60
CA CYS A 109 -31.46 -15.04 -7.89
C CYS A 109 -29.92 -15.17 -8.06
N ARG A 110 -29.14 -14.10 -7.85
CA ARG A 110 -27.69 -14.00 -8.10
C ARG A 110 -27.27 -14.27 -9.56
N ARG A 111 -28.22 -14.19 -10.49
CA ARG A 111 -27.97 -14.29 -11.93
C ARG A 111 -27.54 -12.94 -12.49
N TYR A 112 -26.39 -12.45 -12.04
CA TYR A 112 -25.96 -11.07 -12.30
C TYR A 112 -25.72 -10.77 -13.78
N ALA A 113 -25.30 -11.74 -14.60
CA ALA A 113 -25.13 -11.54 -16.05
C ALA A 113 -26.47 -11.26 -16.76
N ASP A 114 -27.51 -12.02 -16.39
CA ASP A 114 -28.86 -11.83 -16.89
C ASP A 114 -29.46 -10.51 -16.39
N ALA A 115 -29.22 -10.18 -15.12
CA ALA A 115 -29.65 -8.94 -14.51
C ALA A 115 -29.03 -7.72 -15.25
N ALA A 116 -27.72 -7.72 -15.50
CA ALA A 116 -27.05 -6.66 -16.23
C ALA A 116 -27.60 -6.50 -17.66
N SER A 117 -27.89 -7.62 -18.34
CA SER A 117 -28.53 -7.59 -19.66
C SER A 117 -29.91 -6.96 -19.63
N ALA A 118 -30.74 -7.34 -18.63
CA ALA A 118 -32.07 -6.83 -18.45
C ALA A 118 -32.09 -5.33 -18.11
N PHE A 119 -31.24 -4.88 -17.17
CA PHE A 119 -31.11 -3.46 -16.82
C PHE A 119 -30.58 -2.62 -17.99
N ARG A 120 -29.63 -3.12 -18.78
CA ARG A 120 -29.12 -2.43 -19.97
C ARG A 120 -30.22 -2.20 -21.00
N ARG A 121 -31.09 -3.19 -21.21
CA ARG A 121 -32.25 -3.04 -22.10
C ARG A 121 -33.28 -2.07 -21.52
N ALA A 122 -33.52 -2.10 -20.20
CA ALA A 122 -34.43 -1.14 -19.55
C ALA A 122 -33.91 0.30 -19.68
N ALA A 123 -32.61 0.53 -19.46
CA ALA A 123 -31.95 1.82 -19.61
C ALA A 123 -31.98 2.31 -21.07
N ALA A 124 -31.81 1.41 -22.04
CA ALA A 124 -31.90 1.78 -23.47
C ALA A 124 -33.33 2.21 -23.89
N LEU A 125 -34.36 1.60 -23.31
CA LEU A 125 -35.75 1.94 -23.59
C LEU A 125 -36.22 3.22 -22.88
N LEU A 126 -35.71 3.48 -21.68
CA LEU A 126 -36.02 4.68 -20.91
C LEU A 126 -34.71 5.28 -20.35
N PRO A 127 -33.96 6.05 -21.18
CA PRO A 127 -32.64 6.57 -20.80
C PRO A 127 -32.61 7.52 -19.60
N CYS A 128 -33.75 8.14 -19.28
CA CYS A 128 -33.87 9.04 -18.12
C CYS A 128 -34.17 8.30 -16.81
N LEU A 129 -34.41 7.00 -16.83
CA LEU A 129 -34.65 6.21 -15.60
C LEU A 129 -33.35 5.92 -14.89
N VAL A 130 -33.00 6.77 -13.92
CA VAL A 130 -31.74 6.69 -13.14
C VAL A 130 -31.58 5.32 -12.49
N GLU A 131 -32.64 4.73 -11.93
CA GLU A 131 -32.65 3.45 -11.24
C GLU A 131 -32.16 2.30 -12.14
N SER A 132 -32.46 2.33 -13.44
CA SER A 132 -31.97 1.32 -14.38
C SER A 132 -30.46 1.40 -14.55
N HIS A 133 -29.89 2.59 -14.65
CA HIS A 133 -28.45 2.81 -14.75
C HIS A 133 -27.74 2.48 -13.44
N VAL A 134 -28.30 2.86 -12.28
CA VAL A 134 -27.76 2.54 -10.96
C VAL A 134 -27.67 1.02 -10.76
N ASN A 135 -28.78 0.30 -11.05
CA ASN A 135 -28.80 -1.16 -10.89
C ASN A 135 -27.89 -1.86 -11.91
N LEU A 136 -27.77 -1.33 -13.13
CA LEU A 136 -26.82 -1.82 -14.13
C LEU A 136 -25.38 -1.68 -13.61
N ALA A 137 -25.01 -0.47 -13.18
CA ALA A 137 -23.67 -0.18 -12.68
C ALA A 137 -23.30 -1.04 -11.47
N ALA A 138 -24.20 -1.13 -10.48
CA ALA A 138 -24.01 -1.97 -9.29
C ALA A 138 -23.86 -3.46 -9.64
N THR A 139 -24.65 -3.93 -10.61
CA THR A 139 -24.58 -5.32 -11.08
C THR A 139 -23.27 -5.61 -11.82
N LEU A 140 -22.78 -4.66 -12.62
CA LEU A 140 -21.50 -4.76 -13.32
C LEU A 140 -20.32 -4.74 -12.34
N ASP A 141 -20.42 -3.95 -11.26
CA ASP A 141 -19.46 -3.98 -10.14
C ASP A 141 -19.36 -5.38 -9.50
N LEU A 142 -20.51 -6.01 -9.24
CA LEU A 142 -20.57 -7.37 -8.68
C LEU A 142 -20.01 -8.43 -9.64
N LEU A 143 -20.12 -8.21 -10.96
CA LEU A 143 -19.53 -9.07 -11.99
C LEU A 143 -18.03 -8.83 -12.20
N GLY A 144 -17.41 -7.82 -11.55
CA GLY A 144 -16.02 -7.43 -11.78
C GLY A 144 -15.77 -6.79 -13.15
N ARG A 145 -16.83 -6.36 -13.87
CA ARG A 145 -16.75 -5.70 -15.18
C ARG A 145 -16.49 -4.20 -14.97
N HIS A 146 -15.34 -3.87 -14.38
CA HIS A 146 -15.05 -2.54 -13.82
C HIS A 146 -15.14 -1.40 -14.83
N ARG A 147 -14.72 -1.62 -16.09
CA ARG A 147 -14.81 -0.58 -17.13
C ARG A 147 -16.26 -0.24 -17.44
N GLU A 148 -17.07 -1.26 -17.68
CA GLU A 148 -18.49 -1.05 -17.98
C GLU A 148 -19.26 -0.50 -16.78
N ALA A 149 -18.87 -0.89 -15.55
CA ALA A 149 -19.41 -0.32 -14.32
C ALA A 149 -19.10 1.19 -14.23
N ALA A 150 -17.84 1.59 -14.49
CA ALA A 150 -17.46 3.00 -14.50
C ALA A 150 -18.24 3.81 -15.56
N ASP A 151 -18.41 3.27 -16.77
CA ASP A 151 -19.20 3.92 -17.81
C ASP A 151 -20.66 4.08 -17.39
N ALA A 152 -21.25 3.03 -16.81
CA ALA A 152 -22.63 3.09 -16.30
C ALA A 152 -22.77 4.08 -15.12
N TRP A 153 -21.77 4.17 -14.23
CA TRP A 153 -21.75 5.19 -13.16
C TRP A 153 -21.59 6.61 -13.71
N ARG A 154 -20.82 6.81 -14.81
CA ARG A 154 -20.76 8.12 -15.50
C ARG A 154 -22.12 8.51 -16.04
N ASP A 155 -22.89 7.57 -16.59
CA ASP A 155 -24.27 7.84 -17.03
C ASP A 155 -25.18 8.22 -15.86
N VAL A 156 -25.08 7.52 -14.71
CA VAL A 156 -25.81 7.86 -13.48
C VAL A 156 -25.52 9.28 -13.02
N VAL A 157 -24.22 9.64 -12.93
CA VAL A 157 -23.79 11.00 -12.54
C VAL A 157 -24.29 12.07 -13.51
N ARG A 158 -24.36 11.76 -14.81
CA ARG A 158 -24.89 12.68 -15.82
C ARG A 158 -26.39 12.92 -15.65
N LEU A 159 -27.13 11.89 -15.25
CA LEU A 159 -28.59 11.95 -15.05
C LEU A 159 -28.98 12.64 -13.74
N ASP A 160 -28.21 12.43 -12.69
CA ASP A 160 -28.45 13.07 -11.38
C ASP A 160 -27.09 13.51 -10.76
N PRO A 161 -26.57 14.67 -11.19
CA PRO A 161 -25.28 15.18 -10.75
C PRO A 161 -25.29 15.74 -9.33
N ALA A 162 -26.47 15.98 -8.75
CA ALA A 162 -26.59 16.58 -7.43
C ALA A 162 -26.38 15.57 -6.28
N ARG A 163 -26.39 14.27 -6.58
CA ARG A 163 -26.35 13.22 -5.57
C ARG A 163 -24.91 12.76 -5.28
N PRO A 164 -24.32 13.14 -4.13
CA PRO A 164 -22.89 12.87 -3.81
C PRO A 164 -22.54 11.38 -3.82
N GLY A 165 -23.48 10.51 -3.41
CA GLY A 165 -23.27 9.06 -3.41
C GLY A 165 -22.99 8.47 -4.80
N PHE A 166 -23.50 9.06 -5.87
CA PHE A 166 -23.25 8.57 -7.23
C PHE A 166 -21.84 8.89 -7.70
N HIS A 167 -21.34 10.09 -7.41
CA HIS A 167 -19.95 10.47 -7.62
C HIS A 167 -18.98 9.58 -6.80
N ALA A 168 -19.33 9.28 -5.54
CA ALA A 168 -18.53 8.38 -4.72
C ALA A 168 -18.46 6.96 -5.30
N ARG A 169 -19.58 6.42 -5.80
CA ARG A 169 -19.63 5.13 -6.49
C ARG A 169 -18.81 5.12 -7.78
N LEU A 170 -18.90 6.18 -8.58
CA LEU A 170 -18.03 6.34 -9.74
C LEU A 170 -16.56 6.34 -9.33
N GLY A 171 -16.19 7.09 -8.30
CA GLY A 171 -14.84 7.13 -7.76
C GLY A 171 -14.32 5.74 -7.40
N TRP A 172 -15.12 4.93 -6.70
CA TRP A 172 -14.73 3.55 -6.36
C TRP A 172 -14.63 2.63 -7.57
N ALA A 173 -15.51 2.76 -8.57
CA ALA A 173 -15.42 2.00 -9.81
C ALA A 173 -14.11 2.34 -10.57
N LEU A 174 -13.75 3.62 -10.64
CA LEU A 174 -12.50 4.10 -11.23
C LEU A 174 -11.26 3.61 -10.46
N CYS A 175 -11.33 3.55 -9.12
CA CYS A 175 -10.27 2.95 -8.30
C CYS A 175 -10.00 1.49 -8.68
N ARG A 176 -11.07 0.69 -8.85
CA ARG A 176 -10.95 -0.72 -9.26
C ARG A 176 -10.39 -0.87 -10.67
N LEU A 177 -10.62 0.10 -11.53
CA LEU A 177 -10.05 0.16 -12.88
C LEU A 177 -8.59 0.61 -12.88
N GLY A 178 -8.10 1.20 -11.80
CA GLY A 178 -6.75 1.75 -11.66
C GLY A 178 -6.63 3.22 -12.13
N GLU A 179 -7.72 3.85 -12.51
CA GLU A 179 -7.79 5.24 -12.97
C GLU A 179 -7.84 6.21 -11.78
N ARG A 180 -6.76 6.23 -10.97
CA ARG A 180 -6.73 6.90 -9.66
C ARG A 180 -6.93 8.41 -9.72
N ARG A 181 -6.44 9.08 -10.79
CA ARG A 181 -6.61 10.53 -10.97
C ARG A 181 -8.06 10.91 -11.24
N GLU A 182 -8.74 10.14 -12.10
CA GLU A 182 -10.16 10.35 -12.37
C GLU A 182 -11.01 10.01 -11.15
N ALA A 183 -10.63 8.97 -10.39
CA ALA A 183 -11.28 8.62 -9.13
C ALA A 183 -11.20 9.77 -8.12
N ALA A 184 -10.03 10.40 -7.96
CA ALA A 184 -9.87 11.58 -7.10
C ALA A 184 -10.78 12.72 -7.57
N GLY A 185 -10.92 12.94 -8.88
CA GLY A 185 -11.88 13.90 -9.45
C GLY A 185 -13.31 13.61 -9.03
N ALA A 186 -13.77 12.37 -9.23
CA ALA A 186 -15.12 11.96 -8.87
C ALA A 186 -15.40 12.07 -7.35
N PHE A 187 -14.43 11.70 -6.51
CA PHE A 187 -14.57 11.90 -5.05
C PHE A 187 -14.59 13.38 -4.67
N ARG A 188 -13.81 14.24 -5.35
CA ARG A 188 -13.81 15.69 -5.12
C ARG A 188 -15.17 16.30 -5.46
N ASP A 189 -15.78 15.86 -6.56
CA ASP A 189 -17.14 16.28 -6.93
C ASP A 189 -18.16 15.83 -5.89
N ALA A 190 -18.03 14.61 -5.34
CA ALA A 190 -18.86 14.12 -4.25
C ALA A 190 -18.71 14.95 -2.97
N VAL A 191 -17.48 15.32 -2.61
CA VAL A 191 -17.18 16.17 -1.43
C VAL A 191 -17.68 17.60 -1.65
N HIS A 192 -17.64 18.09 -2.91
CA HIS A 192 -18.19 19.39 -3.25
C HIS A 192 -19.71 19.43 -3.09
N ALA A 193 -20.40 18.36 -3.54
CA ALA A 193 -21.85 18.23 -3.38
C ALA A 193 -22.30 18.04 -1.93
N ASP A 194 -21.52 17.29 -1.14
CA ASP A 194 -21.72 17.09 0.30
C ASP A 194 -20.37 17.03 1.05
N PRO A 195 -19.94 18.14 1.67
CA PRO A 195 -18.72 18.19 2.45
C PRO A 195 -18.68 17.25 3.65
N GLY A 196 -19.82 16.70 4.07
CA GLY A 196 -19.96 15.71 5.13
C GLY A 196 -19.98 14.26 4.64
N CYS A 197 -19.91 14.02 3.33
CA CYS A 197 -19.95 12.68 2.76
C CYS A 197 -18.69 11.87 3.14
N ARG A 198 -18.79 11.08 4.20
CA ARG A 198 -17.68 10.29 4.76
C ARG A 198 -17.07 9.34 3.73
N GLU A 199 -17.92 8.67 2.93
CA GLU A 199 -17.44 7.72 1.91
C GLU A 199 -16.57 8.42 0.86
N ALA A 200 -16.98 9.62 0.44
CA ALA A 200 -16.24 10.42 -0.54
C ALA A 200 -14.93 10.98 0.05
N LEU A 201 -14.95 11.46 1.30
CA LEU A 201 -13.75 11.95 1.99
C LEU A 201 -12.69 10.86 2.14
N GLY A 202 -13.09 9.66 2.60
CA GLY A 202 -12.19 8.52 2.71
C GLY A 202 -11.66 8.07 1.34
N GLY A 203 -12.52 8.05 0.31
CA GLY A 203 -12.14 7.73 -1.05
C GLY A 203 -11.17 8.76 -1.66
N LEU A 204 -11.44 10.06 -1.47
CA LEU A 204 -10.56 11.15 -1.91
C LEU A 204 -9.18 11.03 -1.28
N GLY A 205 -9.15 10.90 0.05
CA GLY A 205 -7.90 10.76 0.78
C GLY A 205 -7.08 9.56 0.30
N TRP A 206 -7.71 8.42 0.07
CA TRP A 206 -7.04 7.23 -0.46
C TRP A 206 -6.53 7.45 -1.89
N ALA A 207 -7.37 7.96 -2.80
CA ALA A 207 -6.99 8.17 -4.20
C ALA A 207 -5.85 9.19 -4.32
N CYS A 208 -5.90 10.29 -3.56
CA CYS A 208 -4.84 11.29 -3.51
C CYS A 208 -3.52 10.73 -2.95
N ALA A 209 -3.57 9.90 -1.90
CA ALA A 209 -2.37 9.24 -1.37
C ALA A 209 -1.70 8.32 -2.42
N GLU A 210 -2.50 7.58 -3.18
CA GLU A 210 -2.01 6.67 -4.24
C GLU A 210 -1.39 7.40 -5.44
N ILE A 211 -1.82 8.63 -5.75
CA ILE A 211 -1.20 9.45 -6.81
C ILE A 211 -0.07 10.34 -6.31
N GLY A 212 0.21 10.32 -4.99
CA GLY A 212 1.26 11.10 -4.36
C GLY A 212 0.85 12.53 -3.96
N ASP A 213 -0.43 12.89 -4.08
CA ASP A 213 -0.94 14.18 -3.58
C ASP A 213 -1.24 14.09 -2.08
N LEU A 214 -0.17 14.06 -1.31
CA LEU A 214 -0.24 13.77 0.12
C LEU A 214 -0.89 14.90 0.94
N GLU A 215 -0.78 16.15 0.48
CA GLU A 215 -1.40 17.28 1.19
C GLU A 215 -2.94 17.24 1.05
N GLU A 216 -3.46 17.00 -0.15
CA GLU A 216 -4.89 16.83 -0.35
C GLU A 216 -5.42 15.58 0.38
N ALA A 217 -4.63 14.49 0.37
CA ALA A 217 -4.97 13.27 1.11
C ALA A 217 -5.10 13.55 2.62
N ALA A 218 -4.14 14.29 3.19
CA ALA A 218 -4.18 14.67 4.61
C ALA A 218 -5.37 15.58 4.92
N ALA A 219 -5.70 16.53 4.05
CA ALA A 219 -6.88 17.39 4.21
C ALA A 219 -8.18 16.58 4.19
N ALA A 220 -8.32 15.65 3.26
CA ALA A 220 -9.49 14.78 3.15
C ALA A 220 -9.67 13.87 4.38
N PHE A 221 -8.60 13.19 4.82
CA PHE A 221 -8.66 12.34 6.01
C PHE A 221 -8.87 13.13 7.31
N ARG A 222 -8.35 14.38 7.40
CA ARG A 222 -8.64 15.26 8.54
C ARG A 222 -10.13 15.58 8.60
N LYS A 223 -10.72 15.91 7.45
CA LYS A 223 -12.16 16.19 7.37
C LYS A 223 -12.99 14.93 7.65
N GLU A 224 -12.57 13.75 7.17
CA GLU A 224 -13.22 12.46 7.52
C GLU A 224 -13.20 12.22 9.04
N ALA A 225 -12.07 12.53 9.70
CA ALA A 225 -11.94 12.39 11.16
C ALA A 225 -12.85 13.37 11.92
N GLU A 226 -13.04 14.60 11.44
CA GLU A 226 -13.98 15.57 12.01
C GLU A 226 -15.44 15.11 11.91
N VAL A 227 -15.81 14.52 10.75
CA VAL A 227 -17.17 14.00 10.50
C VAL A 227 -17.42 12.69 11.26
N SER A 228 -16.38 11.93 11.54
CA SER A 228 -16.46 10.61 12.21
C SER A 228 -15.51 10.50 13.40
N PRO A 229 -15.69 11.30 14.46
CA PRO A 229 -14.70 11.43 15.54
C PRO A 229 -14.51 10.16 16.38
N GLY A 230 -15.43 9.19 16.29
CA GLY A 230 -15.32 7.90 17.00
C GLY A 230 -14.53 6.82 16.22
N GLU A 231 -14.23 7.06 14.97
CA GLU A 231 -13.62 6.04 14.11
C GLU A 231 -12.09 6.14 14.10
N ARG A 232 -11.44 4.98 14.21
CA ARG A 232 -9.96 4.84 14.11
C ARG A 232 -9.44 5.11 12.69
N ARG A 233 -10.17 4.61 11.66
CA ARG A 233 -9.65 4.55 10.29
C ARG A 233 -9.20 5.91 9.73
N PRO A 234 -9.98 7.00 9.86
CA PRO A 234 -9.54 8.31 9.39
C PRO A 234 -8.28 8.81 10.11
N LEU A 235 -8.18 8.62 11.43
CA LEU A 235 -7.03 9.00 12.24
C LEU A 235 -5.76 8.22 11.85
N TYR A 236 -5.90 6.91 11.63
CA TYR A 236 -4.81 6.06 11.16
C TYR A 236 -4.31 6.49 9.77
N ASN A 237 -5.24 6.72 8.83
CA ASN A 237 -4.89 7.15 7.47
C ASN A 237 -4.22 8.52 7.49
N LEU A 238 -4.80 9.49 8.23
CA LEU A 238 -4.21 10.83 8.40
C LEU A 238 -2.80 10.75 8.97
N GLY A 239 -2.62 10.02 10.08
CA GLY A 239 -1.30 9.86 10.70
C GLY A 239 -0.28 9.18 9.78
N THR A 240 -0.73 8.21 8.97
CA THR A 240 0.14 7.55 7.98
C THR A 240 0.57 8.54 6.89
N VAL A 241 -0.34 9.32 6.34
CA VAL A 241 -0.04 10.33 5.31
C VAL A 241 0.84 11.46 5.87
N LEU A 242 0.58 11.93 7.09
CA LEU A 242 1.43 12.92 7.78
C LEU A 242 2.86 12.39 7.97
N GLY A 243 3.00 11.10 8.31
CA GLY A 243 4.31 10.44 8.38
C GLY A 243 5.02 10.40 7.02
N MET A 244 4.30 10.17 5.91
CA MET A 244 4.86 10.24 4.55
C MET A 244 5.27 11.67 4.16
N LEU A 245 4.55 12.68 4.63
CA LEU A 245 4.89 14.10 4.46
C LEU A 245 6.08 14.56 5.33
N GLY A 246 6.57 13.72 6.26
CA GLY A 246 7.61 14.09 7.21
C GLY A 246 7.11 14.93 8.40
N ARG A 247 5.80 15.11 8.55
CA ARG A 247 5.16 15.84 9.66
C ARG A 247 4.98 14.89 10.86
N TYR A 248 6.11 14.42 11.39
CA TYR A 248 6.13 13.29 12.34
C TYR A 248 5.46 13.61 13.68
N GLU A 249 5.56 14.84 14.20
CA GLU A 249 4.91 15.25 15.45
C GLU A 249 3.39 15.13 15.33
N GLU A 250 2.80 15.69 14.29
CA GLU A 250 1.36 15.60 14.03
C GLU A 250 0.94 14.15 13.77
N ALA A 251 1.77 13.39 13.05
CA ALA A 251 1.52 11.96 12.79
C ALA A 251 1.45 11.17 14.11
N VAL A 252 2.35 11.43 15.05
CA VAL A 252 2.36 10.79 16.38
C VAL A 252 1.06 11.08 17.13
N GLU A 253 0.57 12.33 17.13
CA GLU A 253 -0.68 12.69 17.78
C GLU A 253 -1.86 11.90 17.19
N ARG A 254 -2.01 11.93 15.84
CA ARG A 254 -3.14 11.25 15.18
C ARG A 254 -3.07 9.73 15.32
N LEU A 255 -1.86 9.14 15.24
CA LEU A 255 -1.67 7.69 15.44
C LEU A 255 -1.89 7.29 16.91
N ALA A 256 -1.53 8.11 17.87
CA ALA A 256 -1.83 7.87 19.29
C ALA A 256 -3.34 7.85 19.53
N GLU A 257 -4.08 8.82 19.01
CA GLU A 257 -5.54 8.80 19.04
C GLU A 257 -6.13 7.56 18.37
N ALA A 258 -5.59 7.16 17.21
CA ALA A 258 -6.03 5.94 16.52
C ALA A 258 -5.80 4.67 17.37
N VAL A 259 -4.69 4.62 18.13
CA VAL A 259 -4.40 3.53 19.08
C VAL A 259 -5.36 3.55 20.26
N GLU A 260 -5.73 4.71 20.79
CA GLU A 260 -6.73 4.83 21.85
C GLU A 260 -8.11 4.33 21.40
N ARG A 261 -8.52 4.64 20.15
CA ARG A 261 -9.80 4.15 19.58
C ARG A 261 -9.82 2.65 19.34
N SER A 262 -8.68 2.06 19.01
CA SER A 262 -8.55 0.63 18.74
C SER A 262 -7.19 0.11 19.21
N PRO A 263 -7.11 -0.29 20.50
CA PRO A 263 -5.87 -0.78 21.08
C PRO A 263 -5.31 -2.05 20.42
N ASP A 264 -6.14 -2.83 19.75
CA ASP A 264 -5.79 -4.10 19.11
C ASP A 264 -5.40 -3.99 17.64
N HIS A 265 -5.12 -2.75 17.13
CA HIS A 265 -4.69 -2.55 15.75
C HIS A 265 -3.15 -2.43 15.67
N PRO A 266 -2.45 -3.48 15.23
CA PRO A 266 -0.98 -3.50 15.27
C PRO A 266 -0.34 -2.50 14.28
N GLU A 267 -0.99 -2.20 13.15
CA GLU A 267 -0.49 -1.25 12.16
C GLU A 267 -0.45 0.18 12.70
N SER A 268 -1.45 0.61 13.50
CA SER A 268 -1.42 1.93 14.14
C SER A 268 -0.24 2.07 15.09
N ARG A 269 0.00 1.04 15.93
CA ARG A 269 1.14 1.01 16.84
C ARG A 269 2.48 0.95 16.11
N TYR A 270 2.54 0.19 15.02
CA TYR A 270 3.73 0.11 14.18
C TYR A 270 4.05 1.47 13.55
N ASN A 271 3.08 2.12 12.90
CA ASN A 271 3.29 3.44 12.29
C ASN A 271 3.62 4.51 13.32
N LEU A 272 3.00 4.46 14.51
CA LEU A 272 3.38 5.30 15.64
C LEU A 272 4.85 5.09 16.02
N GLY A 273 5.30 3.84 16.13
CA GLY A 273 6.70 3.51 16.38
C GLY A 273 7.64 4.06 15.31
N VAL A 274 7.26 3.97 14.03
CA VAL A 274 8.04 4.51 12.91
C VAL A 274 8.19 6.04 13.03
N CYS A 275 7.09 6.76 13.28
CA CYS A 275 7.13 8.22 13.44
C CYS A 275 7.97 8.63 14.67
N LEU A 276 7.81 7.95 15.80
CA LEU A 276 8.62 8.18 16.99
C LEU A 276 10.12 7.93 16.74
N PHE A 277 10.45 6.91 15.96
CA PHE A 277 11.84 6.61 15.57
C PHE A 277 12.43 7.75 14.72
N ARG A 278 11.66 8.27 13.77
CA ARG A 278 12.05 9.43 12.93
C ARG A 278 12.28 10.71 13.73
N LEU A 279 11.60 10.85 14.86
CA LEU A 279 11.79 11.92 15.85
C LEU A 279 12.94 11.64 16.84
N HIS A 280 13.77 10.63 16.59
CA HIS A 280 14.83 10.17 17.50
C HIS A 280 14.34 9.78 18.92
N ARG A 281 13.04 9.53 19.09
CA ARG A 281 12.44 9.05 20.34
C ARG A 281 12.52 7.52 20.42
N HIS A 282 13.72 6.98 20.29
CA HIS A 282 13.97 5.53 20.07
C HIS A 282 13.40 4.64 21.17
N GLY A 283 13.44 5.07 22.44
CA GLY A 283 12.85 4.32 23.56
C GLY A 283 11.32 4.16 23.43
N ALA A 284 10.62 5.25 23.08
CA ALA A 284 9.19 5.22 22.86
C ALA A 284 8.82 4.42 21.60
N ALA A 285 9.62 4.53 20.54
CA ALA A 285 9.47 3.71 19.34
C ALA A 285 9.57 2.21 19.66
N ALA A 286 10.58 1.79 20.44
CA ALA A 286 10.73 0.41 20.87
C ALA A 286 9.51 -0.09 21.67
N ALA A 287 8.93 0.75 22.53
CA ALA A 287 7.71 0.41 23.26
C ALA A 287 6.52 0.21 22.31
N ALA A 288 6.32 1.12 21.34
CA ALA A 288 5.25 1.02 20.37
C ALA A 288 5.38 -0.25 19.48
N PHE A 289 6.60 -0.58 19.03
CA PHE A 289 6.85 -1.82 18.27
C PHE A 289 6.61 -3.08 19.12
N ARG A 290 6.98 -3.10 20.40
CA ARG A 290 6.68 -4.23 21.30
C ARG A 290 5.18 -4.46 21.42
N GLU A 291 4.40 -3.41 21.59
CA GLU A 291 2.96 -3.51 21.68
C GLU A 291 2.33 -3.99 20.35
N ALA A 292 2.84 -3.54 19.19
CA ALA A 292 2.42 -4.06 17.89
C ALA A 292 2.69 -5.57 17.78
N LEU A 293 3.84 -6.03 18.27
CA LEU A 293 4.25 -7.44 18.28
C LEU A 293 3.48 -8.29 19.31
N ARG A 294 3.03 -7.71 20.43
CA ARG A 294 2.14 -8.40 21.37
C ARG A 294 0.83 -8.78 20.71
N ILE A 295 0.31 -7.90 19.82
CA ILE A 295 -0.94 -8.14 19.08
C ILE A 295 -0.69 -9.09 17.90
N ARG A 296 0.37 -8.87 17.14
CA ARG A 296 0.76 -9.68 15.97
C ARG A 296 2.20 -10.17 16.12
N PRO A 297 2.43 -11.29 16.82
CA PRO A 297 3.77 -11.81 17.05
C PRO A 297 4.57 -12.12 15.78
N ALA A 298 3.88 -12.49 14.69
CA ALA A 298 4.50 -12.82 13.39
C ALA A 298 4.88 -11.61 12.53
N TYR A 299 4.77 -10.37 13.03
CA TYR A 299 5.02 -9.15 12.26
C TYR A 299 6.52 -8.88 12.10
N VAL A 300 7.16 -9.49 11.08
CA VAL A 300 8.61 -9.44 10.88
C VAL A 300 9.13 -8.01 10.71
N LYS A 301 8.42 -7.13 9.99
CA LYS A 301 8.78 -5.71 9.88
C LYS A 301 8.82 -5.01 11.26
N GLY A 302 7.90 -5.37 12.15
CA GLY A 302 7.87 -4.86 13.52
C GLY A 302 9.05 -5.35 14.34
N LEU A 303 9.42 -6.64 14.23
CA LEU A 303 10.62 -7.20 14.86
C LEU A 303 11.89 -6.49 14.38
N TYR A 304 12.04 -6.33 13.07
CA TYR A 304 13.20 -5.65 12.51
C TYR A 304 13.36 -4.23 13.06
N ASN A 305 12.30 -3.43 13.02
CA ASN A 305 12.34 -2.04 13.51
C ASN A 305 12.50 -1.97 15.04
N LEU A 306 11.96 -2.94 15.79
CA LEU A 306 12.24 -3.07 17.22
C LEU A 306 13.73 -3.29 17.46
N GLY A 307 14.35 -4.20 16.70
CA GLY A 307 15.79 -4.46 16.79
C GLY A 307 16.63 -3.21 16.54
N VAL A 308 16.27 -2.43 15.51
CA VAL A 308 16.94 -1.16 15.21
C VAL A 308 16.74 -0.15 16.34
N ALA A 309 15.53 0.03 16.85
CA ALA A 309 15.25 0.96 17.95
C ALA A 309 15.95 0.57 19.25
N LEU A 310 16.06 -0.73 19.54
CA LEU A 310 16.82 -1.24 20.68
C LEU A 310 18.32 -0.96 20.53
N PHE A 311 18.87 -1.13 19.32
CA PHE A 311 20.26 -0.84 19.05
C PHE A 311 20.59 0.64 19.29
N GLU A 312 19.76 1.55 18.76
CA GLU A 312 19.93 3.01 18.94
C GLU A 312 19.81 3.44 20.42
N THR A 313 19.13 2.66 21.26
CA THR A 313 19.06 2.90 22.71
C THR A 313 20.22 2.23 23.49
N GLY A 314 21.20 1.64 22.81
CA GLY A 314 22.33 0.94 23.44
C GLY A 314 22.00 -0.45 24.02
N ARG A 315 20.80 -0.96 23.82
CA ARG A 315 20.32 -2.26 24.30
C ARG A 315 20.75 -3.38 23.34
N HIS A 316 22.05 -3.48 23.07
CA HIS A 316 22.64 -4.31 22.01
C HIS A 316 22.35 -5.81 22.16
N GLU A 317 22.27 -6.34 23.38
CA GLU A 317 21.93 -7.75 23.61
C GLU A 317 20.51 -8.08 23.19
N GLU A 318 19.53 -7.20 23.53
CA GLU A 318 18.15 -7.37 23.15
C GLU A 318 17.97 -7.15 21.65
N ALA A 319 18.69 -6.19 21.05
CA ALA A 319 18.72 -5.98 19.61
C ALA A 319 19.20 -7.24 18.88
N ALA A 320 20.31 -7.84 19.33
CA ALA A 320 20.82 -9.09 18.77
C ALA A 320 19.81 -10.24 18.90
N GLY A 321 19.13 -10.36 20.04
CA GLY A 321 18.05 -11.32 20.25
C GLY A 321 16.90 -11.12 19.27
N THR A 322 16.51 -9.87 19.08
CA THR A 322 15.41 -9.50 18.17
C THR A 322 15.77 -9.75 16.69
N PHE A 323 16.99 -9.38 16.24
CA PHE A 323 17.45 -9.67 14.88
C PHE A 323 17.63 -11.19 14.64
N ARG A 324 18.04 -11.96 15.66
CA ARG A 324 18.08 -13.43 15.55
C ARG A 324 16.69 -14.01 15.31
N GLU A 325 15.65 -13.44 15.92
CA GLU A 325 14.27 -13.85 15.66
C GLU A 325 13.82 -13.44 14.25
N VAL A 326 14.23 -12.27 13.73
CA VAL A 326 13.99 -11.88 12.33
C VAL A 326 14.55 -12.94 11.38
N VAL A 327 15.83 -13.27 11.49
CA VAL A 327 16.48 -14.23 10.57
C VAL A 327 16.02 -15.68 10.79
N ARG A 328 15.53 -16.01 11.97
CA ARG A 328 14.88 -17.30 12.21
C ARG A 328 13.58 -17.43 11.43
N ARG A 329 12.80 -16.36 11.33
CA ARG A 329 11.51 -16.34 10.61
C ARG A 329 11.66 -16.16 9.11
N GLU A 330 12.60 -15.34 8.71
CA GLU A 330 12.95 -15.07 7.33
C GLU A 330 14.45 -15.32 7.12
N PRO A 331 14.87 -16.58 6.89
CA PRO A 331 16.29 -16.92 6.76
C PRO A 331 17.02 -16.15 5.66
N ALA A 332 16.33 -15.75 4.61
CA ALA A 332 16.90 -14.95 3.52
C ALA A 332 16.89 -13.44 3.77
N HIS A 333 16.59 -12.97 4.98
CA HIS A 333 16.50 -11.54 5.27
C HIS A 333 17.92 -10.94 5.46
N ALA A 334 18.59 -10.57 4.35
CA ALA A 334 19.99 -10.11 4.35
C ALA A 334 20.26 -8.94 5.30
N ARG A 335 19.37 -7.93 5.33
CA ARG A 335 19.48 -6.80 6.26
C ARG A 335 19.37 -7.21 7.73
N GLY A 336 18.57 -8.24 8.03
CA GLY A 336 18.46 -8.81 9.38
C GLY A 336 19.77 -9.45 9.83
N HIS A 337 20.41 -10.23 8.95
CA HIS A 337 21.74 -10.79 9.19
C HIS A 337 22.81 -9.70 9.35
N PHE A 338 22.77 -8.66 8.51
CA PHE A 338 23.68 -7.53 8.63
C PHE A 338 23.55 -6.84 10.00
N ASN A 339 22.35 -6.47 10.41
CA ASN A 339 22.13 -5.79 11.68
C ASN A 339 22.41 -6.70 12.90
N LEU A 340 22.19 -8.01 12.78
CA LEU A 340 22.65 -8.98 13.76
C LEU A 340 24.19 -8.95 13.89
N GLY A 341 24.90 -8.89 12.78
CA GLY A 341 26.35 -8.74 12.75
C GLY A 341 26.82 -7.44 13.43
N VAL A 342 26.15 -6.31 13.13
CA VAL A 342 26.45 -5.02 13.76
C VAL A 342 26.19 -5.07 15.28
N ALA A 343 25.09 -5.67 15.70
CA ALA A 343 24.79 -5.85 17.13
C ALA A 343 25.84 -6.71 17.83
N PHE A 344 26.32 -7.80 17.21
CA PHE A 344 27.40 -8.60 17.75
C PHE A 344 28.73 -7.84 17.84
N LEU A 345 29.02 -6.95 16.89
CA LEU A 345 30.21 -6.09 16.98
C LEU A 345 30.14 -5.13 18.15
N ALA A 346 28.99 -4.51 18.38
CA ALA A 346 28.78 -3.63 19.52
C ALA A 346 28.99 -4.38 20.86
N LEU A 347 28.69 -5.68 20.86
CA LEU A 347 28.92 -6.58 22.00
C LEU A 347 30.35 -7.15 22.06
N GLY A 348 31.26 -6.79 21.14
CA GLY A 348 32.61 -7.33 21.05
C GLY A 348 32.71 -8.79 20.55
N ARG A 349 31.63 -9.33 20.00
CA ARG A 349 31.50 -10.74 19.56
C ARG A 349 31.90 -10.92 18.09
N GLU A 350 33.16 -10.61 17.75
CA GLU A 350 33.65 -10.55 16.37
C GLU A 350 33.43 -11.86 15.56
N ARG A 351 33.58 -13.04 16.18
CA ARG A 351 33.35 -14.31 15.48
C ARG A 351 31.90 -14.50 15.06
N GLN A 352 30.94 -14.13 15.94
CA GLN A 352 29.50 -14.20 15.65
C GLN A 352 29.11 -13.15 14.60
N ALA A 353 29.69 -11.96 14.68
CA ALA A 353 29.50 -10.91 13.69
C ALA A 353 29.95 -11.35 12.30
N ALA A 354 31.13 -11.96 12.17
CA ALA A 354 31.63 -12.48 10.91
C ALA A 354 30.73 -13.56 10.31
N GLY A 355 30.16 -14.43 11.14
CA GLY A 355 29.14 -15.40 10.73
C GLY A 355 27.91 -14.71 10.15
N ALA A 356 27.35 -13.74 10.89
CA ALA A 356 26.17 -13.01 10.47
C ALA A 356 26.39 -12.20 9.18
N PHE A 357 27.54 -11.53 9.03
CA PHE A 357 27.84 -10.82 7.76
C PHE A 357 28.03 -11.78 6.58
N ARG A 358 28.56 -12.98 6.80
CA ARG A 358 28.66 -14.00 5.75
C ARG A 358 27.28 -14.44 5.28
N GLU A 359 26.37 -14.71 6.21
CA GLU A 359 24.97 -15.01 5.84
C GLU A 359 24.32 -13.84 5.10
N ALA A 360 24.56 -12.60 5.54
CA ALA A 360 24.06 -11.43 4.83
C ALA A 360 24.56 -11.36 3.37
N THR A 361 25.85 -11.67 3.12
CA THR A 361 26.43 -11.69 1.77
C THR A 361 25.99 -12.89 0.93
N LEU A 362 25.62 -13.99 1.56
CA LEU A 362 25.05 -15.15 0.88
C LEU A 362 23.67 -14.84 0.30
N HIS A 363 22.85 -14.10 1.05
CA HIS A 363 21.47 -13.75 0.65
C HIS A 363 21.37 -12.48 -0.19
N ASP A 364 22.35 -11.58 -0.06
CA ASP A 364 22.47 -10.37 -0.90
C ASP A 364 23.95 -10.15 -1.24
N PRO A 365 24.45 -10.76 -2.35
CA PRO A 365 25.84 -10.63 -2.79
C PRO A 365 26.26 -9.21 -3.18
N GLU A 366 25.30 -8.32 -3.43
CA GLU A 366 25.55 -6.91 -3.76
C GLU A 366 25.45 -5.97 -2.56
N HIS A 367 25.24 -6.50 -1.35
CA HIS A 367 25.15 -5.68 -0.16
C HIS A 367 26.55 -5.20 0.27
N ALA A 368 27.01 -4.10 -0.33
CA ALA A 368 28.36 -3.53 -0.13
C ALA A 368 28.76 -3.36 1.33
N ALA A 369 27.80 -3.01 2.22
CA ALA A 369 28.06 -2.83 3.65
C ALA A 369 28.41 -4.15 4.36
N SER A 370 27.74 -5.25 4.02
CA SER A 370 28.05 -6.58 4.58
C SER A 370 29.41 -7.07 4.10
N LEU A 371 29.69 -6.95 2.81
CA LEU A 371 30.98 -7.32 2.22
C LEU A 371 32.12 -6.54 2.85
N PHE A 372 31.96 -5.23 3.00
CA PHE A 372 32.96 -4.37 3.65
C PHE A 372 33.19 -4.78 5.12
N SER A 373 32.11 -4.97 5.87
CA SER A 373 32.19 -5.34 7.31
C SER A 373 32.84 -6.72 7.50
N LEU A 374 32.49 -7.69 6.64
CA LEU A 374 33.13 -9.01 6.61
C LEU A 374 34.62 -8.88 6.30
N GLY A 375 34.98 -8.09 5.28
CA GLY A 375 36.36 -7.83 4.89
C GLY A 375 37.20 -7.24 6.02
N ILE A 376 36.68 -6.30 6.81
CA ILE A 376 37.33 -5.72 7.99
C ILE A 376 37.64 -6.80 9.02
N LEU A 377 36.67 -7.66 9.32
CA LEU A 377 36.88 -8.74 10.31
C LEU A 377 37.87 -9.79 9.83
N LEU A 378 37.83 -10.16 8.55
CA LEU A 378 38.81 -11.08 7.94
C LEU A 378 40.22 -10.48 7.96
N LEU A 379 40.35 -9.18 7.67
CA LEU A 379 41.63 -8.47 7.73
C LEU A 379 42.22 -8.41 9.14
N ARG A 380 41.36 -8.23 10.16
CA ARG A 380 41.76 -8.30 11.59
C ARG A 380 42.23 -9.71 11.99
N GLN A 381 41.66 -10.77 11.39
CA GLN A 381 42.04 -12.15 11.57
C GLN A 381 43.31 -12.54 10.78
N GLY A 382 43.90 -11.63 10.00
CA GLY A 382 45.05 -11.90 9.14
C GLY A 382 44.75 -12.70 7.87
N LYS A 383 43.46 -12.90 7.54
CA LYS A 383 43.00 -13.62 6.33
C LYS A 383 42.97 -12.65 5.15
N ASN A 384 44.16 -12.24 4.69
CA ASN A 384 44.30 -11.12 3.76
C ASN A 384 43.65 -11.40 2.38
N GLU A 385 43.78 -12.63 1.84
CA GLU A 385 43.13 -13.04 0.58
C GLU A 385 41.62 -12.91 0.66
N ALA A 386 41.02 -13.56 1.66
CA ALA A 386 39.56 -13.52 1.83
C ALA A 386 39.05 -12.10 2.14
N ALA A 387 39.86 -11.28 2.82
CA ALA A 387 39.51 -9.87 3.04
C ALA A 387 39.56 -9.09 1.74
N ALA A 388 40.56 -9.32 0.88
CA ALA A 388 40.67 -8.67 -0.41
C ALA A 388 39.49 -9.06 -1.35
N GLU A 389 39.05 -10.32 -1.35
CA GLU A 389 37.87 -10.77 -2.09
C GLU A 389 36.59 -10.05 -1.59
N ALA A 390 36.40 -9.99 -0.29
CA ALA A 390 35.25 -9.28 0.29
C ALA A 390 35.24 -7.79 -0.04
N PHE A 391 36.40 -7.10 0.05
CA PHE A 391 36.51 -5.70 -0.32
C PHE A 391 36.33 -5.47 -1.82
N ARG A 392 36.84 -6.36 -2.69
CA ARG A 392 36.60 -6.31 -4.13
C ARG A 392 35.11 -6.43 -4.44
N GLY A 393 34.41 -7.37 -3.81
CA GLY A 393 32.97 -7.45 -3.90
C GLY A 393 32.28 -6.13 -3.48
N ALA A 394 32.75 -5.50 -2.38
CA ALA A 394 32.20 -4.22 -1.93
C ALA A 394 32.44 -3.07 -2.92
N THR A 395 33.61 -3.03 -3.59
CA THR A 395 33.91 -2.00 -4.61
C THR A 395 33.14 -2.24 -5.90
N LEU A 396 32.89 -3.49 -6.29
CA LEU A 396 32.03 -3.83 -7.43
C LEU A 396 30.57 -3.45 -7.17
N ALA A 397 30.04 -3.79 -5.98
CA ALA A 397 28.67 -3.45 -5.59
C ALA A 397 28.45 -1.93 -5.43
N ARG A 398 29.48 -1.20 -5.00
CA ARG A 398 29.46 0.26 -4.88
C ARG A 398 30.79 0.88 -5.34
N PRO A 399 30.93 1.21 -6.64
CA PRO A 399 32.18 1.77 -7.17
C PRO A 399 32.67 3.07 -6.50
N GLY A 400 31.76 3.89 -5.99
CA GLY A 400 32.09 5.09 -5.22
C GLY A 400 32.45 4.88 -3.74
N TYR A 401 32.75 3.65 -3.32
CA TYR A 401 33.02 3.35 -1.91
C TYR A 401 34.51 3.52 -1.56
N ALA A 402 34.98 4.76 -1.41
CA ALA A 402 36.39 5.08 -1.15
C ALA A 402 37.01 4.29 0.01
N ARG A 403 36.26 4.02 1.09
CA ARG A 403 36.71 3.20 2.21
C ARG A 403 36.99 1.75 1.83
N ALA A 404 36.17 1.17 0.92
CA ALA A 404 36.37 -0.18 0.45
C ALA A 404 37.64 -0.28 -0.43
N HIS A 405 37.86 0.67 -1.34
CA HIS A 405 39.07 0.77 -2.15
C HIS A 405 40.31 0.89 -1.25
N ASN A 406 40.31 1.79 -0.27
CA ASN A 406 41.43 1.90 0.65
C ASN A 406 41.66 0.59 1.43
N SER A 407 40.60 -0.09 1.90
CA SER A 407 40.75 -1.33 2.66
C SER A 407 41.23 -2.49 1.79
N LEU A 408 40.79 -2.55 0.52
CA LEU A 408 41.31 -3.48 -0.49
C LEU A 408 42.80 -3.24 -0.73
N GLY A 409 43.19 -1.97 -0.93
CA GLY A 409 44.61 -1.61 -1.02
C GLY A 409 45.41 -2.05 0.18
N VAL A 410 44.90 -1.91 1.42
CA VAL A 410 45.58 -2.41 2.64
C VAL A 410 45.72 -3.94 2.64
N ALA A 411 44.69 -4.66 2.20
CA ALA A 411 44.75 -6.11 2.11
C ALA A 411 45.80 -6.56 1.07
N LEU A 412 45.81 -5.96 -0.13
CA LEU A 412 46.77 -6.20 -1.20
C LEU A 412 48.21 -5.87 -0.75
N PHE A 413 48.39 -4.73 -0.06
CA PHE A 413 49.70 -4.36 0.49
C PHE A 413 50.25 -5.42 1.47
N ARG A 414 49.40 -5.93 2.37
CA ARG A 414 49.76 -7.02 3.29
C ARG A 414 50.14 -8.32 2.59
N MET A 415 49.64 -8.51 1.36
CA MET A 415 49.99 -9.64 0.48
C MET A 415 51.20 -9.33 -0.42
N SER A 416 51.88 -8.20 -0.19
CA SER A 416 53.02 -7.72 -0.99
C SER A 416 52.68 -7.43 -2.47
N ARG A 417 51.38 -7.25 -2.80
CA ARG A 417 50.89 -6.88 -4.13
C ARG A 417 50.83 -5.35 -4.29
N MET A 418 52.05 -4.74 -4.25
CA MET A 418 52.25 -3.28 -4.11
C MET A 418 51.63 -2.47 -5.25
N ALA A 419 51.79 -2.94 -6.49
CA ALA A 419 51.24 -2.22 -7.67
C ALA A 419 49.73 -2.14 -7.62
N GLU A 420 49.07 -3.24 -7.37
CA GLU A 420 47.61 -3.30 -7.25
C GLU A 420 47.10 -2.50 -6.04
N ALA A 421 47.82 -2.55 -4.92
CA ALA A 421 47.49 -1.74 -3.76
C ALA A 421 47.55 -0.23 -4.09
N ALA A 422 48.55 0.21 -4.86
CA ALA A 422 48.68 1.60 -5.26
C ALA A 422 47.52 2.04 -6.16
N GLU A 423 47.04 1.19 -7.05
CA GLU A 423 45.86 1.46 -7.89
C GLU A 423 44.62 1.67 -7.05
N GLU A 424 44.36 0.80 -6.09
CA GLU A 424 43.21 0.92 -5.21
C GLU A 424 43.28 2.17 -4.31
N PHE A 425 44.45 2.52 -3.81
CA PHE A 425 44.62 3.78 -3.06
C PHE A 425 44.45 5.02 -3.96
N ARG A 426 44.90 4.98 -5.21
CA ARG A 426 44.62 6.07 -6.18
C ARG A 426 43.13 6.21 -6.41
N GLU A 427 42.43 5.13 -6.57
CA GLU A 427 41.00 5.15 -6.75
C GLU A 427 40.27 5.70 -5.49
N ALA A 428 40.70 5.30 -4.30
CA ALA A 428 40.17 5.84 -3.04
C ALA A 428 40.36 7.36 -2.93
N THR A 429 41.54 7.88 -3.35
CA THR A 429 41.83 9.33 -3.34
C THR A 429 41.12 10.07 -4.47
N ARG A 430 40.85 9.44 -5.61
CA ARG A 430 40.06 10.00 -6.69
C ARG A 430 38.58 10.18 -6.26
N ILE A 431 38.02 9.19 -5.57
CA ILE A 431 36.63 9.22 -5.07
C ILE A 431 36.50 10.25 -3.93
N PHE A 432 37.45 10.25 -3.02
CA PHE A 432 37.46 11.15 -1.85
C PHE A 432 38.82 11.86 -1.71
N PRO A 433 39.02 13.04 -2.39
CA PRO A 433 40.30 13.72 -2.45
C PRO A 433 40.90 14.14 -1.11
N SER A 434 40.12 14.30 -0.08
CA SER A 434 40.61 14.61 1.28
C SER A 434 40.79 13.39 2.17
N TYR A 435 40.84 12.16 1.60
CA TYR A 435 41.01 10.94 2.37
C TYR A 435 42.48 10.76 2.82
N VAL A 436 42.82 11.39 3.93
CA VAL A 436 44.19 11.40 4.51
C VAL A 436 44.82 10.01 4.56
N GLY A 437 44.09 9.01 5.07
CA GLY A 437 44.61 7.63 5.20
C GLY A 437 44.96 6.98 3.86
N ALA A 438 44.19 7.27 2.80
CA ALA A 438 44.45 6.75 1.45
C ALA A 438 45.71 7.40 0.85
N HIS A 439 45.88 8.73 1.00
CA HIS A 439 47.08 9.43 0.57
C HIS A 439 48.34 8.90 1.28
N PHE A 440 48.29 8.67 2.58
CA PHE A 440 49.37 8.10 3.33
C PHE A 440 49.74 6.69 2.83
N ASN A 441 48.74 5.81 2.68
CA ASN A 441 48.89 4.45 2.19
C ASN A 441 49.43 4.39 0.75
N LEU A 442 48.93 5.27 -0.14
CA LEU A 442 49.46 5.42 -1.48
C LEU A 442 50.92 5.84 -1.46
N GLY A 443 51.24 6.81 -0.61
CA GLY A 443 52.62 7.23 -0.40
C GLY A 443 53.55 6.08 0.02
N LEU A 444 53.09 5.20 0.91
CA LEU A 444 53.88 4.01 1.32
C LEU A 444 54.13 3.06 0.14
N CYS A 445 53.17 2.87 -0.78
CA CYS A 445 53.40 2.05 -1.98
C CYS A 445 54.41 2.68 -2.95
N LEU A 446 54.47 4.01 -3.02
CA LEU A 446 55.33 4.77 -3.92
C LEU A 446 56.74 5.08 -3.35
N MET A 447 57.12 4.49 -2.19
CA MET A 447 58.48 4.73 -1.59
C MET A 447 59.62 4.02 -2.33
N ARG A 448 59.37 3.58 -3.57
CA ARG A 448 60.44 2.98 -4.41
C ARG A 448 61.24 4.05 -5.13
N PRO A 449 62.53 3.78 -5.49
CA PRO A 449 63.36 4.75 -6.17
C PRO A 449 62.73 5.28 -7.48
N GLU A 450 62.06 4.41 -8.24
CA GLU A 450 61.39 4.68 -9.50
C GLU A 450 60.14 5.59 -9.34
N ASP A 451 59.50 5.57 -8.15
CA ASP A 451 58.25 6.30 -7.87
C ASP A 451 58.44 7.53 -6.96
N ARG A 452 59.68 7.98 -6.77
CA ARG A 452 60.06 9.05 -5.80
C ARG A 452 59.28 10.35 -6.02
N GLU A 453 59.00 10.71 -7.24
CA GLU A 453 58.20 11.90 -7.54
C GLU A 453 56.75 11.74 -7.07
N GLY A 454 56.14 10.56 -7.30
CA GLY A 454 54.83 10.23 -6.79
C GLY A 454 54.74 10.27 -5.27
N ALA A 455 55.74 9.72 -4.59
CA ALA A 455 55.85 9.78 -3.13
C ALA A 455 55.97 11.23 -2.62
N SER A 456 56.73 12.07 -3.28
CA SER A 456 56.90 13.49 -2.93
C SER A 456 55.58 14.27 -3.12
N ARG A 457 54.81 13.94 -4.18
CA ARG A 457 53.48 14.54 -4.39
C ARG A 457 52.52 14.17 -3.24
N GLN A 458 52.53 12.94 -2.75
CA GLN A 458 51.72 12.54 -1.58
C GLN A 458 52.14 13.29 -0.32
N LEU A 459 53.44 13.56 -0.12
CA LEU A 459 53.90 14.38 0.99
C LEU A 459 53.34 15.81 0.92
N ALA A 460 53.34 16.42 -0.21
CA ALA A 460 52.78 17.76 -0.41
C ALA A 460 51.29 17.80 -0.07
N VAL A 461 50.52 16.81 -0.52
CA VAL A 461 49.07 16.67 -0.20
C VAL A 461 48.86 16.46 1.29
N LEU A 462 49.60 15.55 1.92
CA LEU A 462 49.52 15.28 3.35
C LEU A 462 49.92 16.52 4.18
N SER A 463 50.90 17.31 3.74
CA SER A 463 51.29 18.54 4.42
C SER A 463 50.17 19.58 4.52
N PHE A 464 49.26 19.54 3.56
CA PHE A 464 48.07 20.38 3.55
C PHE A 464 46.90 19.76 4.36
N LEU A 465 46.68 18.44 4.23
CA LEU A 465 45.52 17.74 4.86
C LEU A 465 45.76 17.40 6.33
N ASP A 466 46.95 16.90 6.68
CA ASP A 466 47.35 16.48 8.06
C ASP A 466 48.87 16.68 8.21
N PRO A 467 49.33 17.84 8.69
CA PRO A 467 50.75 18.11 8.91
C PRO A 467 51.46 17.15 9.83
N SER A 468 50.77 16.59 10.83
CA SER A 468 51.34 15.61 11.77
C SER A 468 51.64 14.28 11.09
N LEU A 469 50.76 13.81 10.25
CA LEU A 469 50.96 12.61 9.46
C LEU A 469 51.98 12.82 8.34
N ALA A 470 52.04 14.04 7.78
CA ALA A 470 53.08 14.43 6.81
C ALA A 470 54.48 14.32 7.40
N GLN A 471 54.71 14.83 8.63
CA GLN A 471 55.98 14.69 9.30
C GLN A 471 56.40 13.22 9.51
N ARG A 472 55.45 12.38 9.89
CA ARG A 472 55.72 10.94 10.03
C ARG A 472 56.06 10.30 8.69
N TYR A 473 55.35 10.69 7.61
CA TYR A 473 55.63 10.20 6.28
C TYR A 473 56.98 10.70 5.74
N ALA A 474 57.37 11.98 5.96
CA ALA A 474 58.66 12.56 5.62
C ALA A 474 59.82 11.82 6.34
N ALA A 475 59.63 11.49 7.61
CA ALA A 475 60.63 10.73 8.37
C ALA A 475 60.82 9.30 7.81
N LEU A 476 59.76 8.69 7.22
CA LEU A 476 59.89 7.39 6.55
C LEU A 476 60.60 7.53 5.19
N LEU A 477 60.32 8.60 4.43
CA LEU A 477 60.98 8.89 3.15
C LEU A 477 62.51 9.18 3.29
N SER A 478 62.94 9.76 4.43
CA SER A 478 64.34 10.11 4.68
C SER A 478 65.20 8.90 5.14
N ARG A 479 64.54 7.82 5.65
CA ARG A 479 65.23 6.59 6.03
C ARG A 479 65.61 5.80 4.79
N ARG A 480 66.88 5.65 4.48
CA ARG A 480 67.44 4.94 3.33
C ARG A 480 67.31 3.41 3.38
N ASP A 481 66.71 2.84 4.42
CA ASP A 481 66.56 1.40 4.57
C ASP A 481 65.33 0.87 3.76
N THR A 482 65.65 0.14 2.70
CA THR A 482 64.73 -0.52 1.77
C THR A 482 64.23 -1.89 2.26
N THR A 483 64.50 -2.29 3.49
CA THR A 483 63.88 -3.47 4.08
C THR A 483 62.48 -3.12 4.57
N ALA A 484 61.48 -3.86 4.08
CA ALA A 484 60.06 -3.62 4.35
C ALA A 484 59.83 -3.33 5.85
N PRO A 485 59.51 -2.09 6.24
CA PRO A 485 59.28 -1.80 7.64
C PRO A 485 58.00 -2.52 8.06
N SER A 486 57.95 -2.95 9.33
CA SER A 486 56.70 -3.30 10.03
C SER A 486 55.84 -2.05 10.16
N LEU A 487 55.34 -1.55 9.04
CA LEU A 487 54.59 -0.31 8.90
C LEU A 487 53.21 -0.45 9.58
N ARG A 488 53.06 0.26 10.69
CA ARG A 488 51.75 0.42 11.30
C ARG A 488 50.96 1.38 10.40
N PHE A 489 50.03 0.84 9.59
CA PHE A 489 49.05 1.61 8.86
C PHE A 489 48.40 2.66 9.76
N ALA A 490 48.03 3.82 9.17
CA ALA A 490 47.16 4.76 9.86
C ALA A 490 45.89 3.96 10.27
N ARG A 491 45.69 3.78 11.57
CA ARG A 491 44.56 3.02 12.09
C ARG A 491 43.31 3.73 11.66
N SER A 492 42.41 3.02 10.98
CA SER A 492 41.01 3.41 10.95
C SER A 492 40.55 3.62 12.41
N PRO A 493 39.78 4.68 12.72
CA PRO A 493 39.31 4.95 14.07
C PRO A 493 38.67 3.69 14.65
N ARG A 494 38.99 3.35 15.90
CA ARG A 494 38.42 2.20 16.61
C ARG A 494 36.99 2.56 17.03
N GLY A 495 35.99 1.90 16.45
CA GLY A 495 34.60 2.04 16.93
C GLY A 495 33.57 1.58 15.92
N VAL A 496 32.31 1.57 16.33
CA VAL A 496 31.11 1.32 15.51
C VAL A 496 31.00 2.30 14.29
N GLN A 497 31.69 3.46 14.39
CA GLN A 497 31.81 4.46 13.32
C GLN A 497 32.55 3.97 12.06
N ASP A 498 33.28 2.83 12.13
CA ASP A 498 33.95 2.22 10.97
C ASP A 498 32.96 1.49 10.05
N TYR A 499 31.75 1.26 10.52
CA TYR A 499 30.71 0.54 9.79
C TYR A 499 29.68 1.52 9.24
N PRO A 500 29.09 1.22 8.07
CA PRO A 500 28.02 2.07 7.52
C PRO A 500 26.84 2.12 8.51
N PRO A 501 26.12 3.25 8.57
CA PRO A 501 24.93 3.39 9.43
C PRO A 501 23.87 2.35 9.06
N MET A 502 23.09 1.95 10.05
CA MET A 502 21.97 1.00 9.92
C MET A 502 20.86 1.47 8.98
#